data_8046cbf13950d8823d6cf227f8f30403
#
_entry.id   8046cbf13950d8823d6cf227f8f30403
#
_cell.length_a   1.000
_cell.length_b   1.000
_cell.length_c   1.000
_cell.angle_alpha   90.00
_cell.angle_beta   90.00
_cell.angle_gamma   90.00
#
_symmetry.space_group_name_H-M   'P 1'
#
loop_
_entity.id
_entity.type
_entity.pdbx_description
1 polymer ?
#
loop_
_entity_poly.entity_id
_entity_poly.type
_entity_poly.pdbx_seq_one_letter_code
_entity_poly.pdbx_strand_id
1 'polypeptide(L)'
;MESVRLGGVVGSTLSAKQSGRKQWEDRYAWEKRKDIVAAQGGDTKVIDDPEKLPQAKHVKKMPAPKRGYVHTIDAGQLARGVQILAYGGGDKFDPAVGVAELRKVGTQMKQGEPLMMIHYNDEKRLKEAMDYFKAAYRLAPKRPNPAPLVVERVA
;
A
#
# COMPACT_ATOMS: atom_id res chain seq x y z
N MET A 1 -0.33 -10.32 13.93
CA MET A 1 -0.11 -11.48 14.83
C MET A 1 -1.13 -11.55 15.96
N GLU A 2 -1.59 -10.43 16.49
CA GLU A 2 -2.67 -10.39 17.47
C GLU A 2 -3.98 -11.01 16.93
N SER A 3 -4.33 -10.77 15.69
CA SER A 3 -5.50 -11.36 15.03
C SER A 3 -5.47 -12.90 15.02
N VAL A 4 -4.30 -13.51 14.84
CA VAL A 4 -4.13 -14.97 14.86
C VAL A 4 -4.35 -15.52 16.28
N ARG A 5 -3.90 -14.80 17.31
CA ARG A 5 -4.13 -15.16 18.71
C ARG A 5 -5.62 -15.05 19.08
N LEU A 6 -6.26 -13.96 18.68
CA LEU A 6 -7.70 -13.72 18.94
C LEU A 6 -8.61 -14.70 18.20
N GLY A 7 -8.17 -15.23 17.05
CA GLY A 7 -8.86 -16.30 16.32
C GLY A 7 -8.78 -17.69 16.97
N GLY A 8 -8.16 -17.82 18.16
CA GLY A 8 -8.11 -19.07 18.90
C GLY A 8 -7.15 -20.14 18.33
N VAL A 9 -6.39 -19.80 17.28
CA VAL A 9 -5.48 -20.74 16.60
C VAL A 9 -4.22 -21.02 17.44
N VAL A 10 -3.80 -20.06 18.24
CA VAL A 10 -2.60 -20.15 19.10
C VAL A 10 -2.82 -19.45 20.44
N GLY A 11 -2.18 -19.97 21.51
CA GLY A 11 -2.37 -19.46 22.87
C GLY A 11 -1.60 -18.18 23.22
N SER A 12 -0.62 -17.76 22.40
CA SER A 12 0.21 -16.58 22.70
C SER A 12 0.60 -15.80 21.44
N THR A 13 0.96 -14.52 21.62
CA THR A 13 1.45 -13.67 20.52
C THR A 13 2.79 -14.17 19.96
N LEU A 14 3.63 -14.83 20.80
CA LEU A 14 4.90 -15.41 20.36
C LEU A 14 4.66 -16.60 19.43
N SER A 15 3.79 -17.53 19.82
CA SER A 15 3.41 -18.68 18.97
C SER A 15 2.67 -18.23 17.71
N ALA A 16 1.89 -17.12 17.76
CA ALA A 16 1.31 -16.50 16.57
C ALA A 16 2.36 -15.99 15.58
N LYS A 17 3.46 -15.39 16.07
CA LYS A 17 4.58 -14.97 15.22
C LYS A 17 5.28 -16.15 14.56
N GLN A 18 5.56 -17.20 15.33
CA GLN A 18 6.22 -18.41 14.81
C GLN A 18 5.35 -19.12 13.77
N SER A 19 4.07 -19.31 14.05
CA SER A 19 3.11 -19.92 13.12
C SER A 19 3.00 -19.10 11.83
N GLY A 20 2.84 -17.77 11.92
CA GLY A 20 2.78 -16.90 10.76
C GLY A 20 4.06 -16.94 9.91
N ARG A 21 5.23 -16.97 10.55
CA ARG A 21 6.52 -17.09 9.86
C ARG A 21 6.63 -18.43 9.12
N LYS A 22 6.28 -19.52 9.77
CA LYS A 22 6.27 -20.86 9.17
C LYS A 22 5.37 -20.92 7.93
N GLN A 23 4.16 -20.33 7.98
CA GLN A 23 3.23 -20.27 6.84
C GLN A 23 3.84 -19.59 5.60
N TRP A 24 4.72 -18.61 5.81
CA TRP A 24 5.47 -17.97 4.73
C TRP A 24 6.61 -18.85 4.21
N GLU A 25 7.40 -19.45 5.13
CA GLU A 25 8.56 -20.28 4.81
C GLU A 25 8.15 -21.56 4.08
N ASP A 26 7.05 -22.19 4.48
CA ASP A 26 6.52 -23.43 3.91
C ASP A 26 5.70 -23.20 2.61
N ARG A 27 5.64 -21.96 2.10
CA ARG A 27 4.84 -21.58 0.91
C ARG A 27 3.33 -21.89 1.02
N TYR A 28 2.83 -22.32 2.15
CA TYR A 28 1.41 -22.65 2.34
C TYR A 28 0.48 -21.45 2.02
N ALA A 29 0.85 -20.26 2.48
CA ALA A 29 0.10 -19.03 2.20
C ALA A 29 0.08 -18.71 0.69
N TRP A 30 1.14 -19.07 -0.03
CA TRP A 30 1.26 -18.87 -1.47
C TRP A 30 0.30 -19.78 -2.25
N GLU A 31 0.30 -21.06 -1.93
CA GLU A 31 -0.62 -22.02 -2.55
C GLU A 31 -2.09 -21.68 -2.22
N LYS A 32 -2.37 -21.32 -0.97
CA LYS A 32 -3.70 -20.88 -0.56
C LYS A 32 -4.18 -19.63 -1.32
N ARG A 33 -3.27 -18.72 -1.65
CA ARG A 33 -3.58 -17.56 -2.51
C ARG A 33 -3.99 -17.99 -3.92
N LYS A 34 -3.30 -18.99 -4.50
CA LYS A 34 -3.69 -19.55 -5.80
C LYS A 34 -5.09 -20.15 -5.78
N ASP A 35 -5.40 -20.92 -4.73
CA ASP A 35 -6.75 -21.48 -4.55
C ASP A 35 -7.82 -20.39 -4.52
N ILE A 36 -7.58 -19.29 -3.78
CA ILE A 36 -8.51 -18.19 -3.67
C ILE A 36 -8.71 -17.50 -5.02
N VAL A 37 -7.63 -17.23 -5.75
CA VAL A 37 -7.69 -16.60 -7.08
C VAL A 37 -8.43 -17.50 -8.07
N ALA A 38 -8.13 -18.81 -8.08
CA ALA A 38 -8.83 -19.79 -8.92
C ALA A 38 -10.32 -19.86 -8.60
N ALA A 39 -10.68 -19.93 -7.32
CA ALA A 39 -12.07 -19.97 -6.86
C ALA A 39 -12.88 -18.71 -7.25
N GLN A 40 -12.21 -17.58 -7.41
CA GLN A 40 -12.81 -16.33 -7.88
C GLN A 40 -12.77 -16.16 -9.42
N GLY A 41 -12.33 -17.19 -10.15
CA GLY A 41 -12.24 -17.16 -11.62
C GLY A 41 -11.06 -16.35 -12.18
N GLY A 42 -10.06 -16.03 -11.35
CA GLY A 42 -8.86 -15.29 -11.77
C GLY A 42 -7.79 -16.21 -12.37
N ASP A 43 -6.86 -15.62 -13.14
CA ASP A 43 -5.70 -16.32 -13.68
C ASP A 43 -4.61 -16.49 -12.61
N THR A 44 -4.36 -17.72 -12.17
CA THR A 44 -3.33 -18.03 -11.16
C THR A 44 -1.91 -17.85 -11.66
N LYS A 45 -1.68 -17.79 -12.98
CA LYS A 45 -0.34 -17.58 -13.56
C LYS A 45 0.27 -16.23 -13.18
N VAL A 46 -0.55 -15.22 -12.89
CA VAL A 46 -0.09 -13.90 -12.42
C VAL A 46 0.53 -13.94 -11.02
N ILE A 47 0.27 -15.02 -10.25
CA ILE A 47 0.86 -15.19 -8.92
C ILE A 47 2.30 -15.68 -9.04
N ASP A 48 2.57 -16.58 -9.98
CA ASP A 48 3.92 -17.10 -10.26
C ASP A 48 4.76 -16.11 -11.07
N ASP A 49 4.11 -15.31 -11.92
CA ASP A 49 4.72 -14.32 -12.80
C ASP A 49 3.96 -12.98 -12.74
N PRO A 50 4.27 -12.13 -11.75
CA PRO A 50 3.60 -10.84 -11.58
C PRO A 50 3.79 -9.87 -12.76
N GLU A 51 4.79 -10.09 -13.63
CA GLU A 51 5.01 -9.25 -14.82
C GLU A 51 3.89 -9.37 -15.85
N LYS A 52 3.07 -10.43 -15.75
CA LYS A 52 1.84 -10.61 -16.55
C LYS A 52 0.70 -9.66 -16.16
N LEU A 53 0.80 -9.03 -14.98
CA LEU A 53 -0.17 -8.01 -14.59
C LEU A 53 -0.03 -6.77 -15.48
N PRO A 54 -1.11 -6.03 -15.73
CA PRO A 54 -1.05 -4.78 -16.48
C PRO A 54 0.00 -3.83 -15.90
N GLN A 55 0.89 -3.33 -16.74
CA GLN A 55 1.97 -2.41 -16.37
C GLN A 55 1.66 -0.99 -16.84
N ALA A 56 1.91 0.00 -15.98
CA ALA A 56 1.84 1.40 -16.38
C ALA A 56 3.00 1.75 -17.31
N LYS A 57 2.75 2.62 -18.28
CA LYS A 57 3.76 3.09 -19.25
C LYS A 57 4.83 3.96 -18.59
N HIS A 58 4.47 4.66 -17.51
CA HIS A 58 5.32 5.65 -16.87
C HIS A 58 5.28 5.52 -15.35
N VAL A 59 6.44 5.82 -14.73
CA VAL A 59 6.56 5.86 -13.27
C VAL A 59 7.20 7.19 -12.87
N LYS A 60 6.58 7.91 -11.94
CA LYS A 60 7.08 9.20 -11.44
C LYS A 60 7.29 9.13 -9.93
N LYS A 61 8.45 9.60 -9.47
CA LYS A 61 8.74 9.80 -8.06
C LYS A 61 8.07 11.08 -7.57
N MET A 62 7.36 11.03 -6.44
CA MET A 62 6.90 12.22 -5.75
C MET A 62 7.94 12.61 -4.69
N PRO A 63 8.70 13.69 -4.87
CA PRO A 63 9.76 14.06 -3.94
C PRO A 63 9.20 14.71 -2.67
N ALA A 64 9.88 14.51 -1.54
CA ALA A 64 9.64 15.24 -0.31
C ALA A 64 9.98 16.73 -0.50
N PRO A 65 9.08 17.69 -0.20
CA PRO A 65 9.30 19.11 -0.43
C PRO A 65 10.34 19.71 0.51
N LYS A 66 10.59 19.09 1.66
CA LYS A 66 11.54 19.51 2.69
C LYS A 66 12.03 18.34 3.52
N ARG A 67 13.10 18.55 4.29
CA ARG A 67 13.54 17.60 5.33
C ARG A 67 12.52 17.55 6.46
N GLY A 68 12.29 16.37 7.03
CA GLY A 68 11.40 16.16 8.18
C GLY A 68 11.02 14.71 8.36
N TYR A 69 9.99 14.48 9.16
CA TYR A 69 9.38 13.17 9.33
C TYR A 69 8.00 13.18 8.68
N VAL A 70 7.61 12.09 8.06
CA VAL A 70 6.21 11.88 7.63
C VAL A 70 5.35 11.90 8.90
N HIS A 71 4.54 12.93 9.05
CA HIS A 71 3.73 13.15 10.25
C HIS A 71 2.34 12.53 10.10
N THR A 72 1.68 12.80 8.98
CA THR A 72 0.38 12.23 8.65
C THR A 72 0.31 11.87 7.17
N ILE A 73 -0.52 10.88 6.86
CA ILE A 73 -0.90 10.50 5.51
C ILE A 73 -2.42 10.45 5.48
N ASP A 74 -3.03 11.24 4.61
CA ASP A 74 -4.46 11.23 4.37
C ASP A 74 -4.80 10.22 3.29
N ALA A 75 -5.38 9.08 3.71
CA ALA A 75 -5.78 8.01 2.81
C ALA A 75 -6.90 8.42 1.84
N GLY A 76 -7.77 9.34 2.25
CA GLY A 76 -8.84 9.88 1.41
C GLY A 76 -8.28 10.69 0.23
N GLN A 77 -7.28 11.54 0.49
CA GLN A 77 -6.59 12.27 -0.57
C GLN A 77 -5.84 11.33 -1.51
N LEU A 78 -5.13 10.32 -0.98
CA LEU A 78 -4.48 9.30 -1.81
C LEU A 78 -5.49 8.58 -2.71
N ALA A 79 -6.62 8.14 -2.14
CA ALA A 79 -7.66 7.44 -2.89
C ALA A 79 -8.23 8.30 -4.03
N ARG A 80 -8.50 9.59 -3.78
CA ARG A 80 -8.96 10.53 -4.82
C ARG A 80 -7.94 10.68 -5.94
N GLY A 81 -6.66 10.84 -5.61
CA GLY A 81 -5.59 10.92 -6.60
C GLY A 81 -5.52 9.65 -7.46
N VAL A 82 -5.58 8.46 -6.85
CA VAL A 82 -5.60 7.17 -7.57
C VAL A 82 -6.85 7.04 -8.44
N GLN A 83 -8.01 7.46 -7.94
CA GLN A 83 -9.26 7.44 -8.72
C GLN A 83 -9.17 8.30 -9.99
N ILE A 84 -8.56 9.49 -9.90
CA ILE A 84 -8.31 10.35 -11.07
C ILE A 84 -7.39 9.64 -12.07
N LEU A 85 -6.30 9.00 -11.60
CA LEU A 85 -5.41 8.23 -12.49
C LEU A 85 -6.16 7.09 -13.18
N ALA A 86 -6.98 6.33 -12.45
CA ALA A 86 -7.62 5.12 -12.93
C ALA A 86 -8.81 5.38 -13.85
N TYR A 87 -9.67 6.34 -13.52
CA TYR A 87 -10.90 6.60 -14.27
C TYR A 87 -10.84 7.87 -15.14
N GLY A 88 -10.15 8.93 -14.67
CA GLY A 88 -10.05 10.21 -15.40
C GLY A 88 -11.39 10.83 -15.78
N GLY A 89 -12.42 10.60 -14.96
CA GLY A 89 -13.78 11.07 -15.23
C GLY A 89 -14.59 10.24 -16.23
N GLY A 90 -14.03 9.11 -16.72
CA GLY A 90 -14.74 8.14 -17.57
C GLY A 90 -15.10 6.87 -16.82
N ASP A 91 -15.87 5.99 -17.48
CA ASP A 91 -16.33 4.72 -16.89
C ASP A 91 -15.30 3.57 -16.98
N LYS A 92 -14.24 3.76 -17.78
CA LYS A 92 -13.25 2.72 -18.01
C LYS A 92 -12.13 2.80 -16.97
N PHE A 93 -12.07 1.76 -16.14
CA PHE A 93 -11.00 1.57 -15.15
C PHE A 93 -9.68 1.11 -15.79
N ASP A 94 -8.57 1.75 -15.43
CA ASP A 94 -7.20 1.34 -15.80
C ASP A 94 -6.53 0.67 -14.60
N PRO A 95 -6.36 -0.68 -14.59
CA PRO A 95 -5.78 -1.41 -13.48
C PRO A 95 -4.25 -1.28 -13.37
N ALA A 96 -3.59 -0.70 -14.37
CA ALA A 96 -2.13 -0.57 -14.39
C ALA A 96 -1.61 0.63 -13.59
N VAL A 97 -2.49 1.59 -13.25
CA VAL A 97 -2.09 2.84 -12.60
C VAL A 97 -2.34 2.84 -11.11
N GLY A 98 -1.60 3.65 -10.37
CA GLY A 98 -1.75 3.73 -8.93
C GLY A 98 -0.52 4.30 -8.23
N VAL A 99 -0.41 4.05 -6.92
CA VAL A 99 0.72 4.48 -6.10
C VAL A 99 1.36 3.30 -5.38
N ALA A 100 2.68 3.29 -5.30
CA ALA A 100 3.47 2.24 -4.66
C ALA A 100 4.57 2.84 -3.78
N GLU A 101 5.24 2.01 -2.98
CA GLU A 101 6.39 2.37 -2.14
C GLU A 101 6.12 3.57 -1.21
N LEU A 102 4.92 3.68 -0.66
CA LEU A 102 4.53 4.77 0.21
C LEU A 102 5.39 4.80 1.48
N ARG A 103 6.03 5.92 1.75
CA ARG A 103 6.75 6.16 3.01
C ARG A 103 5.75 6.29 4.15
N LYS A 104 5.92 5.47 5.17
CA LYS A 104 5.00 5.39 6.32
C LYS A 104 5.20 6.53 7.31
N VAL A 105 4.17 6.83 8.10
CA VAL A 105 4.23 7.76 9.23
C VAL A 105 5.43 7.41 10.14
N GLY A 106 6.17 8.42 10.57
CA GLY A 106 7.40 8.28 11.35
C GLY A 106 8.69 8.06 10.56
N THR A 107 8.62 7.90 9.22
CA THR A 107 9.80 7.81 8.35
C THR A 107 10.49 9.18 8.27
N GLN A 108 11.81 9.20 8.50
CA GLN A 108 12.63 10.40 8.28
C GLN A 108 12.91 10.56 6.78
N MET A 109 12.73 11.79 6.28
CA MET A 109 12.92 12.13 4.88
C MET A 109 13.92 13.28 4.75
N LYS A 110 14.78 13.20 3.74
CA LYS A 110 15.54 14.35 3.23
C LYS A 110 14.73 15.03 2.13
N GLN A 111 15.01 16.31 1.88
CA GLN A 111 14.43 17.01 0.74
C GLN A 111 14.80 16.30 -0.57
N GLY A 112 13.83 16.11 -1.47
CA GLY A 112 14.02 15.41 -2.74
C GLY A 112 13.90 13.88 -2.68
N GLU A 113 13.95 13.25 -1.50
CA GLU A 113 13.72 11.80 -1.40
C GLU A 113 12.28 11.43 -1.78
N PRO A 114 12.06 10.28 -2.44
CA PRO A 114 10.72 9.89 -2.89
C PRO A 114 9.82 9.53 -1.69
N LEU A 115 8.67 10.19 -1.60
CA LEU A 115 7.58 9.86 -0.67
C LEU A 115 6.78 8.65 -1.16
N MET A 116 6.65 8.51 -2.48
CA MET A 116 5.98 7.39 -3.14
C MET A 116 6.35 7.34 -4.62
N MET A 117 6.04 6.22 -5.27
CA MET A 117 6.09 6.02 -6.71
C MET A 117 4.67 6.13 -7.28
N ILE A 118 4.50 6.86 -8.37
CA ILE A 118 3.21 7.05 -9.05
C ILE A 118 3.31 6.37 -10.42
N HIS A 119 2.51 5.34 -10.62
CA HIS A 119 2.37 4.61 -11.87
C HIS A 119 1.21 5.23 -12.66
N TYR A 120 1.46 5.67 -13.91
CA TYR A 120 0.47 6.40 -14.69
C TYR A 120 0.60 6.15 -16.19
N ASN A 121 -0.50 6.36 -16.94
CA ASN A 121 -0.55 6.22 -18.39
C ASN A 121 -0.92 7.50 -19.11
N ASP A 122 -1.39 8.54 -18.39
CA ASP A 122 -1.88 9.80 -18.92
C ASP A 122 -1.34 10.99 -18.11
N GLU A 123 -0.60 11.88 -18.79
CA GLU A 123 0.04 13.07 -18.18
C GLU A 123 -0.99 14.09 -17.65
N LYS A 124 -2.15 14.22 -18.30
CA LYS A 124 -3.20 15.16 -17.87
C LYS A 124 -3.80 14.67 -16.55
N ARG A 125 -4.14 13.39 -16.48
CA ARG A 125 -4.63 12.76 -15.24
C ARG A 125 -3.60 12.84 -14.13
N LEU A 126 -2.32 12.59 -14.44
CA LEU A 126 -1.24 12.76 -13.47
C LEU A 126 -1.20 14.19 -12.91
N LYS A 127 -1.29 15.20 -13.77
CA LYS A 127 -1.27 16.60 -13.35
C LYS A 127 -2.44 16.92 -12.40
N GLU A 128 -3.63 16.45 -12.69
CA GLU A 128 -4.81 16.62 -11.84
C GLU A 128 -4.67 15.86 -10.51
N ALA A 129 -4.15 14.63 -10.53
CA ALA A 129 -3.94 13.80 -9.33
C ALA A 129 -2.86 14.35 -8.39
N MET A 130 -1.87 15.08 -8.92
CA MET A 130 -0.72 15.57 -8.15
C MET A 130 -1.09 16.48 -6.98
N ASP A 131 -2.13 17.27 -7.07
CA ASP A 131 -2.54 18.17 -5.99
C ASP A 131 -3.10 17.37 -4.80
N TYR A 132 -3.86 16.32 -5.08
CA TYR A 132 -4.34 15.36 -4.07
C TYR A 132 -3.17 14.61 -3.41
N PHE A 133 -2.21 14.14 -4.19
CA PHE A 133 -1.04 13.45 -3.64
C PHE A 133 -0.17 14.35 -2.77
N LYS A 134 0.02 15.61 -3.14
CA LYS A 134 0.73 16.60 -2.32
C LYS A 134 -0.03 16.90 -1.03
N ALA A 135 -1.36 17.02 -1.10
CA ALA A 135 -2.22 17.27 0.07
C ALA A 135 -2.26 16.08 1.04
N ALA A 136 -2.03 14.85 0.52
CA ALA A 136 -2.06 13.63 1.32
C ALA A 136 -0.92 13.55 2.35
N TYR A 137 0.24 14.15 2.09
CA TYR A 137 1.41 14.05 2.95
C TYR A 137 1.67 15.33 3.74
N ARG A 138 1.84 15.20 5.06
CA ARG A 138 2.34 16.27 5.92
C ARG A 138 3.66 15.86 6.54
N LEU A 139 4.68 16.72 6.38
CA LEU A 139 5.98 16.55 7.03
C LEU A 139 6.14 17.53 8.19
N ALA A 140 6.71 17.07 9.31
CA ALA A 140 7.01 17.86 10.49
C ALA A 140 8.48 17.68 10.92
N PRO A 141 9.07 18.66 11.64
CA PRO A 141 10.46 18.56 12.14
C PRO A 141 10.60 17.47 13.21
N LYS A 142 9.56 17.21 13.99
CA LYS A 142 9.55 16.19 15.04
C LYS A 142 8.89 14.90 14.54
N ARG A 143 9.47 13.77 14.96
CA ARG A 143 8.88 12.45 14.72
C ARG A 143 7.55 12.34 15.47
N PRO A 144 6.46 11.93 14.81
CA PRO A 144 5.19 11.67 15.50
C PRO A 144 5.32 10.45 16.42
N ASN A 145 4.54 10.44 17.49
CA ASN A 145 4.36 9.23 18.28
C ASN A 145 3.62 8.19 17.45
N PRO A 146 4.08 6.93 17.42
CA PRO A 146 3.35 5.88 16.72
C PRO A 146 1.99 5.65 17.38
N ALA A 147 0.94 5.55 16.56
CA ALA A 147 -0.36 5.11 17.03
C ALA A 147 -0.28 3.65 17.51
N PRO A 148 -1.01 3.25 18.55
CA PRO A 148 -1.06 1.86 18.96
C PRO A 148 -1.68 1.01 17.84
N LEU A 149 -1.08 -0.17 17.59
CA LEU A 149 -1.60 -1.12 16.61
C LEU A 149 -2.94 -1.73 17.01
N VAL A 150 -3.15 -1.89 18.33
CA VAL A 150 -4.40 -2.35 18.94
C VAL A 150 -4.96 -1.19 19.74
N VAL A 151 -6.05 -0.61 19.29
CA VAL A 151 -6.68 0.54 19.94
C VAL A 151 -7.47 0.09 21.16
N GLU A 152 -8.24 -0.99 21.01
CA GLU A 152 -9.11 -1.53 22.05
C GLU A 152 -9.36 -3.01 21.84
N ARG A 153 -9.58 -3.74 22.93
CA ARG A 153 -10.11 -5.10 22.92
C ARG A 153 -11.53 -5.06 23.47
N VAL A 154 -12.47 -5.42 22.63
CA VAL A 154 -13.87 -5.61 23.03
C VAL A 154 -14.01 -7.08 23.47
N ALA A 155 -14.42 -7.31 24.71
CA ALA A 155 -14.67 -8.63 25.29
C ALA A 155 -16.12 -9.06 25.04
#